data_47160cac9b81845615c791f278ecc4db
#
_entry.id   47160cac9b81845615c791f278ecc4db
#
_cell.length_a   1.000
_cell.length_b   1.000
_cell.length_c   1.000
_cell.angle_alpha   90.00
_cell.angle_beta   90.00
_cell.angle_gamma   90.00
#
_symmetry.space_group_name_H-M   'P 1'
#
loop_
_entity.id
_entity.type
_entity.pdbx_description
1 polymer ?
#
loop_
_entity_poly.entity_id
_entity_poly.type
_entity_poly.pdbx_seq_one_letter_code
_entity_poly.pdbx_strand_id
1 'polypeptide(L)'
;MTSISRRIALTAVAAAALAAMPALAEETVNLGVSIPAATHSFMGGINYWANQAKKDLEKAHNNLKITIKTAANAPEQANQLQDLSTVTKINALVVFPFESAALTKPVAQVKAKGVYVTVVDRGLTDTSAQDAYVAGDNTAFGKIPAEYIVKQLNGKGNIVALRGIATTLDNERMDAFNSVLKGSPDIKLLDAKYANWNRDDAFKVTQDYLTRFKDIDAIWAADDDMAVGVLKAIEQAKRNDIKIIFGGAGAKGMVKTIMDGKDKRIGADVSYSPKFIYDAIKLTAEARLKGEKLPATTIIPSVLITKENAKDFYFPNSPF
;
A
#
# COMPACT_ATOMS: atom_id res chain seq x y z
N MET A 1 37.04 -9.78 -92.43
CA MET A 1 35.70 -10.23 -92.26
C MET A 1 35.51 -10.39 -90.76
N THR A 2 35.19 -9.36 -90.04
CA THR A 2 35.26 -9.31 -88.58
C THR A 2 33.92 -9.00 -87.97
N SER A 3 33.40 -9.98 -87.26
CA SER A 3 32.18 -9.90 -86.47
C SER A 3 32.46 -9.17 -85.14
N ILE A 4 31.82 -8.07 -84.96
CA ILE A 4 31.92 -7.31 -83.72
C ILE A 4 30.74 -7.70 -82.81
N SER A 5 31.05 -8.45 -81.75
CA SER A 5 30.09 -8.81 -80.70
C SER A 5 29.85 -7.65 -79.78
N ARG A 6 28.67 -7.08 -79.80
CA ARG A 6 28.22 -6.09 -78.80
C ARG A 6 27.89 -6.82 -77.49
N ARG A 7 28.70 -6.63 -76.48
CA ARG A 7 28.38 -6.98 -75.11
C ARG A 7 27.53 -5.83 -74.51
N ILE A 8 26.26 -6.11 -74.31
CA ILE A 8 25.37 -5.27 -73.56
C ILE A 8 25.64 -5.55 -72.07
N ALA A 9 26.24 -4.58 -71.38
CA ALA A 9 26.36 -4.63 -69.95
C ALA A 9 25.00 -4.22 -69.34
N LEU A 10 24.25 -5.16 -68.81
CA LEU A 10 23.10 -4.86 -67.93
C LEU A 10 23.64 -4.48 -66.57
N THR A 11 23.64 -3.20 -66.27
CA THR A 11 23.81 -2.70 -64.92
C THR A 11 22.46 -2.87 -64.17
N ALA A 12 22.40 -3.88 -63.33
CA ALA A 12 21.28 -4.08 -62.39
C ALA A 12 21.39 -3.02 -61.29
N VAL A 13 20.53 -1.99 -61.36
CA VAL A 13 20.30 -1.06 -60.25
C VAL A 13 19.46 -1.81 -59.23
N ALA A 14 20.10 -2.38 -58.23
CA ALA A 14 19.42 -2.88 -57.05
C ALA A 14 18.96 -1.65 -56.21
N ALA A 15 17.72 -1.23 -56.46
CA ALA A 15 17.04 -0.26 -55.57
C ALA A 15 16.76 -1.00 -54.26
N ALA A 16 17.60 -0.78 -53.26
CA ALA A 16 17.33 -1.15 -51.88
C ALA A 16 16.12 -0.32 -51.41
N ALA A 17 14.93 -0.90 -51.54
CA ALA A 17 13.74 -0.43 -50.84
C ALA A 17 13.99 -0.70 -49.36
N LEU A 18 14.57 0.27 -48.63
CA LEU A 18 14.44 0.32 -47.19
C LEU A 18 12.94 0.45 -46.92
N ALA A 19 12.29 -0.68 -46.64
CA ALA A 19 10.99 -0.68 -46.03
C ALA A 19 11.12 0.11 -44.70
N ALA A 20 10.73 1.39 -44.71
CA ALA A 20 10.50 2.11 -43.47
C ALA A 20 9.42 1.33 -42.73
N MET A 21 9.83 0.48 -41.79
CA MET A 21 8.91 -0.03 -40.78
C MET A 21 8.21 1.18 -40.22
N PRO A 22 6.86 1.25 -40.26
CA PRO A 22 6.18 2.31 -39.53
C PRO A 22 6.67 2.20 -38.08
N ALA A 23 7.31 3.24 -37.58
CA ALA A 23 7.55 3.35 -36.16
C ALA A 23 6.15 3.22 -35.55
N LEU A 24 5.90 2.10 -34.86
CA LEU A 24 4.68 1.93 -34.08
C LEU A 24 4.68 3.15 -33.15
N ALA A 25 3.75 4.08 -33.40
CA ALA A 25 3.57 5.22 -32.52
C ALA A 25 3.42 4.63 -31.13
N GLU A 26 4.33 5.00 -30.22
CA GLU A 26 4.25 4.54 -28.83
C GLU A 26 2.85 4.88 -28.30
N GLU A 27 2.10 3.85 -27.94
CA GLU A 27 0.72 4.02 -27.49
C GLU A 27 0.73 4.90 -26.22
N THR A 28 -0.04 6.00 -26.25
CA THR A 28 -0.12 6.89 -25.07
C THR A 28 -0.87 6.18 -23.97
N VAL A 29 -0.23 6.05 -22.80
CA VAL A 29 -0.85 5.52 -21.59
C VAL A 29 -1.56 6.66 -20.86
N ASN A 30 -2.89 6.63 -20.88
CA ASN A 30 -3.74 7.51 -20.06
C ASN A 30 -4.12 6.75 -18.78
N LEU A 31 -3.35 6.95 -17.71
CA LEU A 31 -3.54 6.26 -16.44
C LEU A 31 -4.44 7.07 -15.50
N GLY A 32 -5.59 6.51 -15.14
CA GLY A 32 -6.42 7.00 -14.04
C GLY A 32 -5.91 6.47 -12.70
N VAL A 33 -5.89 7.31 -11.69
CA VAL A 33 -5.64 6.92 -10.30
C VAL A 33 -6.82 7.39 -9.46
N SER A 34 -7.52 6.44 -8.81
CA SER A 34 -8.69 6.73 -7.97
C SER A 34 -8.42 6.23 -6.55
N ILE A 35 -8.36 7.14 -5.59
CA ILE A 35 -7.98 6.88 -4.21
C ILE A 35 -8.93 7.61 -3.23
N PRO A 36 -9.09 7.14 -1.98
CA PRO A 36 -9.81 7.89 -0.96
C PRO A 36 -9.13 9.22 -0.63
N ALA A 37 -9.92 10.22 -0.21
CA ALA A 37 -9.40 11.49 0.30
C ALA A 37 -8.59 11.30 1.58
N ALA A 38 -7.74 12.28 1.90
CA ALA A 38 -6.88 12.26 3.08
C ALA A 38 -7.68 12.56 4.36
N THR A 39 -8.22 11.52 4.97
CA THR A 39 -9.02 11.60 6.22
C THR A 39 -8.19 11.35 7.48
N HIS A 40 -7.03 10.75 7.37
CA HIS A 40 -6.07 10.45 8.45
C HIS A 40 -4.64 10.39 7.88
N SER A 41 -3.63 10.26 8.73
CA SER A 41 -2.22 10.42 8.34
C SER A 41 -1.79 9.43 7.25
N PHE A 42 -2.18 8.16 7.35
CA PHE A 42 -1.87 7.14 6.33
C PHE A 42 -2.46 7.52 4.96
N MET A 43 -3.74 7.94 4.90
CA MET A 43 -4.35 8.38 3.65
C MET A 43 -3.73 9.69 3.12
N GLY A 44 -3.24 10.55 4.01
CA GLY A 44 -2.39 11.69 3.65
C GLY A 44 -1.12 11.24 2.93
N GLY A 45 -0.47 10.20 3.45
CA GLY A 45 0.68 9.54 2.82
C GLY A 45 0.35 8.94 1.45
N ILE A 46 -0.77 8.24 1.31
CA ILE A 46 -1.26 7.71 0.02
C ILE A 46 -1.38 8.83 -1.02
N ASN A 47 -2.07 9.92 -0.65
CA ASN A 47 -2.26 11.07 -1.55
C ASN A 47 -0.93 11.73 -1.94
N TYR A 48 -0.02 11.89 -0.97
CA TYR A 48 1.31 12.44 -1.23
C TYR A 48 2.10 11.57 -2.23
N TRP A 49 2.18 10.26 -1.98
CA TRP A 49 2.94 9.36 -2.84
C TRP A 49 2.33 9.14 -4.22
N ALA A 50 0.99 9.21 -4.35
CA ALA A 50 0.33 9.19 -5.65
C ALA A 50 0.70 10.42 -6.49
N ASN A 51 0.70 11.62 -5.89
CA ASN A 51 1.13 12.84 -6.57
C ASN A 51 2.62 12.85 -6.90
N GLN A 52 3.46 12.25 -6.02
CA GLN A 52 4.88 12.11 -6.31
C GLN A 52 5.11 11.15 -7.49
N ALA A 53 4.39 10.02 -7.55
CA ALA A 53 4.44 9.09 -8.68
C ALA A 53 4.05 9.79 -10.00
N LYS A 54 2.95 10.55 -10.00
CA LYS A 54 2.54 11.34 -11.17
C LYS A 54 3.67 12.25 -11.65
N LYS A 55 4.24 13.04 -10.75
CA LYS A 55 5.31 14.00 -11.07
C LYS A 55 6.54 13.33 -11.68
N ASP A 56 6.99 12.23 -11.06
CA ASP A 56 8.22 11.55 -11.46
C ASP A 56 8.05 10.78 -12.77
N LEU A 57 6.92 10.08 -12.92
CA LEU A 57 6.66 9.23 -14.08
C LEU A 57 6.29 10.03 -15.32
N GLU A 58 5.48 11.09 -15.22
CA GLU A 58 5.20 11.97 -16.36
C GLU A 58 6.46 12.73 -16.84
N LYS A 59 7.40 13.01 -15.93
CA LYS A 59 8.71 13.57 -16.29
C LYS A 59 9.59 12.55 -17.02
N ALA A 60 9.50 11.27 -16.65
CA ALA A 60 10.30 10.19 -17.23
C ALA A 60 9.77 9.68 -18.57
N HIS A 61 8.46 9.80 -18.84
CA HIS A 61 7.77 9.21 -19.99
C HIS A 61 6.84 10.21 -20.66
N ASN A 62 7.21 10.71 -21.85
CA ASN A 62 6.44 11.70 -22.60
C ASN A 62 5.08 11.18 -23.12
N ASN A 63 4.95 9.85 -23.26
CA ASN A 63 3.74 9.15 -23.68
C ASN A 63 2.89 8.62 -22.51
N LEU A 64 3.11 9.11 -21.29
CA LEU A 64 2.32 8.81 -20.09
C LEU A 64 1.61 10.07 -19.60
N LYS A 65 0.30 9.94 -19.34
CA LYS A 65 -0.52 10.97 -18.68
C LYS A 65 -1.23 10.34 -17.48
N ILE A 66 -1.08 10.93 -16.30
CA ILE A 66 -1.69 10.44 -15.05
C ILE A 66 -2.74 11.44 -14.57
N THR A 67 -3.98 10.96 -14.37
CA THR A 67 -5.08 11.74 -13.79
C THR A 67 -5.45 11.15 -12.44
N ILE A 68 -5.24 11.92 -11.35
CA ILE A 68 -5.58 11.50 -10.00
C ILE A 68 -6.93 12.09 -9.60
N LYS A 69 -7.80 11.24 -9.02
CA LYS A 69 -9.06 11.62 -8.39
C LYS A 69 -9.09 11.10 -6.95
N THR A 70 -9.53 11.96 -6.05
CA THR A 70 -9.71 11.62 -4.62
C THR A 70 -11.18 11.70 -4.26
N ALA A 71 -11.70 10.73 -3.51
CA ALA A 71 -13.11 10.63 -3.15
C ALA A 71 -13.30 10.64 -1.63
N ALA A 72 -14.30 11.38 -1.15
CA ALA A 72 -14.65 11.43 0.26
C ALA A 72 -15.52 10.23 0.72
N ASN A 73 -16.10 9.48 -0.23
CA ASN A 73 -16.97 8.33 0.01
C ASN A 73 -17.04 7.41 -1.22
N ALA A 74 -17.62 6.21 -1.04
CA ALA A 74 -17.75 5.23 -2.12
C ALA A 74 -18.66 5.69 -3.29
N PRO A 75 -19.81 6.33 -3.09
CA PRO A 75 -20.62 6.89 -4.19
C PRO A 75 -19.87 7.92 -5.04
N GLU A 76 -19.13 8.83 -4.41
CA GLU A 76 -18.30 9.80 -5.13
C GLU A 76 -17.21 9.10 -5.94
N GLN A 77 -16.55 8.09 -5.36
CA GLN A 77 -15.52 7.31 -6.06
C GLN A 77 -16.12 6.59 -7.28
N ALA A 78 -17.32 6.01 -7.16
CA ALA A 78 -17.99 5.36 -8.27
C ALA A 78 -18.29 6.33 -9.42
N ASN A 79 -18.76 7.55 -9.13
CA ASN A 79 -18.98 8.59 -10.14
C ASN A 79 -17.66 9.00 -10.81
N GLN A 80 -16.59 9.19 -10.03
CA GLN A 80 -15.27 9.54 -10.56
C GLN A 80 -14.69 8.44 -11.46
N LEU A 81 -14.91 7.16 -11.15
CA LEU A 81 -14.52 6.04 -12.01
C LEU A 81 -15.25 6.08 -13.37
N GLN A 82 -16.53 6.42 -13.35
CA GLN A 82 -17.29 6.63 -14.59
C GLN A 82 -16.68 7.78 -15.40
N ASP A 83 -16.40 8.94 -14.81
CA ASP A 83 -15.81 10.10 -15.48
C ASP A 83 -14.42 9.78 -16.03
N LEU A 84 -13.58 9.09 -15.28
CA LEU A 84 -12.26 8.68 -15.74
C LEU A 84 -12.35 7.81 -17.00
N SER A 85 -13.31 6.89 -17.05
CA SER A 85 -13.47 5.98 -18.19
C SER A 85 -14.17 6.60 -19.40
N THR A 86 -15.07 7.59 -19.22
CA THR A 86 -15.90 8.16 -20.30
C THR A 86 -15.42 9.52 -20.78
N VAL A 87 -15.08 10.42 -19.86
CA VAL A 87 -14.65 11.79 -20.15
C VAL A 87 -13.14 11.88 -20.35
N THR A 88 -12.37 11.35 -19.39
CA THR A 88 -10.90 11.35 -19.46
C THR A 88 -10.36 10.30 -20.43
N LYS A 89 -11.16 9.26 -20.72
CA LYS A 89 -10.82 8.16 -21.65
C LYS A 89 -9.50 7.48 -21.28
N ILE A 90 -9.38 7.08 -20.01
CA ILE A 90 -8.23 6.32 -19.54
C ILE A 90 -8.18 4.94 -20.22
N ASN A 91 -6.98 4.41 -20.43
CA ASN A 91 -6.75 3.02 -20.89
C ASN A 91 -6.10 2.13 -19.81
N ALA A 92 -5.71 2.72 -18.67
CA ALA A 92 -5.28 2.01 -17.48
C ALA A 92 -5.83 2.70 -16.23
N LEU A 93 -6.09 1.92 -15.18
CA LEU A 93 -6.60 2.39 -13.89
C LEU A 93 -5.81 1.77 -12.75
N VAL A 94 -5.39 2.60 -11.80
CA VAL A 94 -4.99 2.19 -10.45
C VAL A 94 -6.07 2.66 -9.50
N VAL A 95 -6.71 1.72 -8.79
CA VAL A 95 -7.78 2.04 -7.84
C VAL A 95 -7.50 1.48 -6.47
N PHE A 96 -7.54 2.36 -5.46
CA PHE A 96 -7.62 1.99 -4.06
C PHE A 96 -9.09 2.14 -3.64
N PRO A 97 -9.88 1.06 -3.53
CA PRO A 97 -11.30 1.15 -3.24
C PRO A 97 -11.58 1.80 -1.88
N PHE A 98 -12.52 2.74 -1.84
CA PHE A 98 -13.02 3.28 -0.57
C PHE A 98 -13.63 2.15 0.28
N GLU A 99 -14.47 1.32 -0.37
CA GLU A 99 -15.09 0.11 0.18
C GLU A 99 -15.14 -1.00 -0.88
N SER A 100 -14.77 -2.22 -0.49
CA SER A 100 -14.65 -3.36 -1.42
C SER A 100 -15.96 -3.67 -2.14
N ALA A 101 -17.06 -3.87 -1.40
CA ALA A 101 -18.35 -4.28 -1.97
C ALA A 101 -18.95 -3.19 -2.87
N ALA A 102 -18.96 -1.94 -2.39
CA ALA A 102 -19.58 -0.81 -3.10
C ALA A 102 -18.84 -0.49 -4.41
N LEU A 103 -17.52 -0.70 -4.48
CA LEU A 103 -16.70 -0.37 -5.64
C LEU A 103 -16.52 -1.52 -6.63
N THR A 104 -16.86 -2.76 -6.28
CA THR A 104 -16.68 -3.92 -7.17
C THR A 104 -17.39 -3.74 -8.52
N LYS A 105 -18.69 -3.41 -8.51
CA LYS A 105 -19.46 -3.19 -9.73
C LYS A 105 -18.98 -1.97 -10.56
N PRO A 106 -18.75 -0.78 -9.98
CA PRO A 106 -18.15 0.35 -10.69
C PRO A 106 -16.81 0.03 -11.36
N VAL A 107 -15.91 -0.68 -10.68
CA VAL A 107 -14.62 -1.09 -11.25
C VAL A 107 -14.81 -2.08 -12.40
N ALA A 108 -15.70 -3.07 -12.25
CA ALA A 108 -16.03 -4.01 -13.32
C ALA A 108 -16.56 -3.30 -14.57
N GLN A 109 -17.35 -2.24 -14.41
CA GLN A 109 -17.84 -1.42 -15.52
C GLN A 109 -16.72 -0.65 -16.25
N VAL A 110 -15.70 -0.19 -15.53
CA VAL A 110 -14.50 0.41 -16.14
C VAL A 110 -13.72 -0.64 -16.93
N LYS A 111 -13.48 -1.81 -16.34
CA LYS A 111 -12.80 -2.93 -17.01
C LYS A 111 -13.52 -3.38 -18.28
N ALA A 112 -14.85 -3.46 -18.25
CA ALA A 112 -15.68 -3.85 -19.41
C ALA A 112 -15.52 -2.90 -20.63
N LYS A 113 -14.99 -1.69 -20.44
CA LYS A 113 -14.64 -0.74 -21.50
C LYS A 113 -13.23 -0.95 -22.06
N GLY A 114 -12.54 -2.04 -21.69
CA GLY A 114 -11.19 -2.35 -22.15
C GLY A 114 -10.06 -1.66 -21.36
N VAL A 115 -10.38 -1.00 -20.24
CA VAL A 115 -9.39 -0.38 -19.36
C VAL A 115 -8.67 -1.46 -18.55
N TYR A 116 -7.33 -1.44 -18.55
CA TYR A 116 -6.52 -2.30 -17.68
C TYR A 116 -6.65 -1.86 -16.22
N VAL A 117 -7.01 -2.76 -15.32
CA VAL A 117 -7.34 -2.42 -13.94
C VAL A 117 -6.37 -3.05 -12.95
N THR A 118 -5.65 -2.21 -12.21
CA THR A 118 -4.86 -2.58 -11.01
C THR A 118 -5.60 -2.12 -9.76
N VAL A 119 -5.99 -3.08 -8.92
CA VAL A 119 -6.59 -2.81 -7.60
C VAL A 119 -5.50 -2.80 -6.55
N VAL A 120 -5.60 -1.87 -5.60
CA VAL A 120 -4.56 -1.65 -4.59
C VAL A 120 -5.14 -1.76 -3.17
N ASP A 121 -4.44 -2.46 -2.29
CA ASP A 121 -4.70 -2.60 -0.85
C ASP A 121 -6.04 -3.27 -0.53
N ARG A 122 -7.13 -2.52 -0.55
CA ARG A 122 -8.47 -3.08 -0.33
C ARG A 122 -8.93 -3.83 -1.58
N GLY A 123 -8.99 -5.15 -1.48
CA GLY A 123 -9.47 -6.00 -2.56
C GLY A 123 -10.95 -5.74 -2.91
N LEU A 124 -11.36 -6.21 -4.08
CA LEU A 124 -12.77 -6.27 -4.49
C LEU A 124 -13.42 -7.57 -4.02
N THR A 125 -14.74 -7.60 -3.93
CA THR A 125 -15.48 -8.84 -3.58
C THR A 125 -15.56 -9.82 -4.76
N ASP A 126 -15.32 -9.34 -5.98
CA ASP A 126 -15.17 -10.15 -7.19
C ASP A 126 -13.87 -9.76 -7.88
N THR A 127 -12.89 -10.65 -7.83
CA THR A 127 -11.56 -10.45 -8.42
C THR A 127 -11.54 -10.48 -9.94
N SER A 128 -12.62 -10.94 -10.60
CA SER A 128 -12.74 -10.85 -12.05
C SER A 128 -12.82 -9.40 -12.57
N ALA A 129 -13.16 -8.45 -11.69
CA ALA A 129 -13.22 -7.03 -11.99
C ALA A 129 -11.83 -6.35 -12.10
N GLN A 130 -10.74 -7.08 -11.85
CA GLN A 130 -9.37 -6.56 -11.92
C GLN A 130 -8.49 -7.38 -12.86
N ASP A 131 -7.37 -6.81 -13.31
CA ASP A 131 -6.32 -7.51 -14.06
C ASP A 131 -5.11 -7.80 -13.15
N ALA A 132 -4.86 -6.93 -12.16
CA ALA A 132 -3.81 -7.09 -11.19
C ALA A 132 -4.25 -6.59 -9.81
N TYR A 133 -3.64 -7.16 -8.77
CA TYR A 133 -3.80 -6.74 -7.39
C TYR A 133 -2.43 -6.45 -6.77
N VAL A 134 -2.28 -5.29 -6.14
CA VAL A 134 -1.05 -4.88 -5.45
C VAL A 134 -1.38 -4.51 -4.01
N ALA A 135 -0.80 -5.20 -3.05
CA ALA A 135 -1.05 -4.95 -1.62
C ALA A 135 0.20 -5.17 -0.78
N GLY A 136 0.19 -4.68 0.46
CA GLY A 136 1.16 -5.06 1.46
C GLY A 136 0.89 -6.46 2.03
N ASP A 137 1.90 -7.06 2.67
CA ASP A 137 1.79 -8.37 3.31
C ASP A 137 1.10 -8.24 4.68
N ASN A 138 -0.22 -8.40 4.71
CA ASN A 138 -1.01 -8.33 5.93
C ASN A 138 -0.73 -9.52 6.89
N THR A 139 -0.38 -10.67 6.35
CA THR A 139 0.02 -11.82 7.16
C THR A 139 1.32 -11.53 7.90
N ALA A 140 2.35 -11.03 7.23
CA ALA A 140 3.60 -10.62 7.86
C ALA A 140 3.37 -9.43 8.83
N PHE A 141 2.50 -8.48 8.47
CA PHE A 141 2.13 -7.36 9.34
C PHE A 141 1.56 -7.80 10.70
N GLY A 142 0.80 -8.90 10.74
CA GLY A 142 0.29 -9.47 11.99
C GLY A 142 1.31 -10.35 12.72
N LYS A 143 2.13 -11.13 12.00
CA LYS A 143 3.13 -12.03 12.61
C LYS A 143 4.26 -11.28 13.29
N ILE A 144 4.82 -10.27 12.62
CA ILE A 144 6.00 -9.53 13.07
C ILE A 144 5.83 -8.94 14.48
N PRO A 145 4.75 -8.18 14.81
CA PRO A 145 4.54 -7.67 16.16
C PRO A 145 4.38 -8.79 17.20
N ALA A 146 3.68 -9.88 16.84
CA ALA A 146 3.52 -11.01 17.76
C ALA A 146 4.88 -11.68 18.09
N GLU A 147 5.67 -11.98 17.06
CA GLU A 147 7.01 -12.57 17.22
C GLU A 147 7.94 -11.66 18.02
N TYR A 148 7.90 -10.37 17.75
CA TYR A 148 8.68 -9.37 18.50
C TYR A 148 8.27 -9.34 19.98
N ILE A 149 6.97 -9.23 20.27
CA ILE A 149 6.43 -9.18 21.64
C ILE A 149 6.77 -10.47 22.40
N VAL A 150 6.52 -11.64 21.79
CA VAL A 150 6.85 -12.94 22.40
C VAL A 150 8.34 -13.02 22.76
N LYS A 151 9.21 -12.62 21.83
CA LYS A 151 10.67 -12.60 22.05
C LYS A 151 11.07 -11.64 23.18
N GLN A 152 10.56 -10.42 23.18
CA GLN A 152 10.93 -9.41 24.18
C GLN A 152 10.40 -9.73 25.58
N LEU A 153 9.27 -10.42 25.67
CA LEU A 153 8.69 -10.87 26.94
C LEU A 153 9.20 -12.26 27.37
N ASN A 154 10.15 -12.84 26.64
CA ASN A 154 10.67 -14.20 26.90
C ASN A 154 9.54 -15.24 26.97
N GLY A 155 8.53 -15.12 26.13
CA GLY A 155 7.42 -16.05 25.98
C GLY A 155 6.36 -16.00 27.10
N LYS A 156 6.36 -15.00 27.97
CA LYS A 156 5.39 -14.90 29.08
C LYS A 156 4.98 -13.47 29.36
N GLY A 157 3.67 -13.21 29.44
CA GLY A 157 3.15 -11.89 29.81
C GLY A 157 1.69 -11.68 29.41
N ASN A 158 1.14 -10.58 29.83
CA ASN A 158 -0.22 -10.13 29.52
C ASN A 158 -0.16 -9.05 28.45
N ILE A 159 -0.92 -9.24 27.37
CA ILE A 159 -0.93 -8.29 26.26
C ILE A 159 -2.35 -7.89 25.89
N VAL A 160 -2.52 -6.72 25.31
CA VAL A 160 -3.77 -6.28 24.69
C VAL A 160 -3.48 -5.81 23.27
N ALA A 161 -4.50 -5.86 22.40
CA ALA A 161 -4.40 -5.40 21.03
C ALA A 161 -5.48 -4.37 20.70
N LEU A 162 -5.10 -3.36 19.92
CA LEU A 162 -6.03 -2.40 19.31
C LEU A 162 -6.08 -2.70 17.82
N ARG A 163 -7.27 -3.04 17.33
CA ARG A 163 -7.54 -3.38 15.94
C ARG A 163 -7.94 -2.15 15.14
N GLY A 164 -7.86 -2.23 13.82
CA GLY A 164 -8.29 -1.18 12.91
C GLY A 164 -9.82 -1.10 12.76
N ILE A 165 -10.28 -1.04 11.52
CA ILE A 165 -11.70 -1.13 11.14
C ILE A 165 -12.02 -2.60 10.84
N ALA A 166 -13.25 -3.03 11.13
CA ALA A 166 -13.71 -4.40 10.85
C ALA A 166 -13.73 -4.70 9.34
N THR A 167 -12.63 -5.21 8.81
CA THR A 167 -12.40 -5.56 7.41
C THR A 167 -11.68 -6.90 7.30
N THR A 168 -11.66 -7.50 6.09
CA THR A 168 -10.88 -8.71 5.82
C THR A 168 -9.39 -8.51 6.11
N LEU A 169 -8.83 -7.35 5.74
CA LEU A 169 -7.45 -6.96 5.97
C LEU A 169 -7.10 -6.97 7.48
N ASP A 170 -7.96 -6.39 8.31
CA ASP A 170 -7.76 -6.39 9.77
C ASP A 170 -7.87 -7.79 10.36
N ASN A 171 -8.79 -8.62 9.84
CA ASN A 171 -8.91 -10.02 10.24
C ASN A 171 -7.64 -10.82 9.88
N GLU A 172 -7.10 -10.68 8.66
CA GLU A 172 -5.85 -11.32 8.26
C GLU A 172 -4.70 -10.99 9.21
N ARG A 173 -4.55 -9.71 9.59
CA ARG A 173 -3.54 -9.26 10.55
C ARG A 173 -3.75 -9.90 11.92
N MET A 174 -4.98 -9.86 12.43
CA MET A 174 -5.30 -10.42 13.76
C MET A 174 -5.17 -11.95 13.79
N ASP A 175 -5.58 -12.66 12.74
CA ASP A 175 -5.45 -14.10 12.62
C ASP A 175 -3.97 -14.53 12.59
N ALA A 176 -3.14 -13.77 11.85
CA ALA A 176 -1.70 -13.97 11.79
C ALA A 176 -1.03 -13.72 13.16
N PHE A 177 -1.41 -12.65 13.85
CA PHE A 177 -0.98 -12.36 15.21
C PHE A 177 -1.31 -13.51 16.18
N ASN A 178 -2.58 -13.93 16.19
CA ASN A 178 -3.05 -15.03 17.02
C ASN A 178 -2.37 -16.36 16.69
N SER A 179 -2.01 -16.60 15.43
CA SER A 179 -1.32 -17.82 15.03
C SER A 179 0.05 -17.98 15.70
N VAL A 180 0.77 -16.88 15.89
CA VAL A 180 2.06 -16.85 16.62
C VAL A 180 1.83 -17.09 18.12
N LEU A 181 0.82 -16.45 18.70
CA LEU A 181 0.53 -16.59 20.15
C LEU A 181 0.14 -18.03 20.54
N LYS A 182 -0.46 -18.80 19.63
CA LYS A 182 -0.76 -20.23 19.87
C LYS A 182 0.50 -21.04 20.20
N GLY A 183 1.66 -20.64 19.68
CA GLY A 183 2.95 -21.24 19.99
C GLY A 183 3.58 -20.79 21.32
N SER A 184 2.95 -19.82 22.01
CA SER A 184 3.47 -19.22 23.25
C SER A 184 2.35 -19.11 24.30
N PRO A 185 1.92 -20.23 24.89
CA PRO A 185 0.71 -20.29 25.72
C PRO A 185 0.77 -19.45 27.02
N ASP A 186 1.98 -19.06 27.46
CA ASP A 186 2.17 -18.17 28.61
C ASP A 186 2.06 -16.68 28.25
N ILE A 187 1.93 -16.33 26.97
CA ILE A 187 1.48 -15.00 26.53
C ILE A 187 -0.04 -15.01 26.48
N LYS A 188 -0.66 -14.15 27.26
CA LYS A 188 -2.11 -14.05 27.36
C LYS A 188 -2.60 -12.79 26.66
N LEU A 189 -3.31 -12.96 25.55
CA LEU A 189 -4.08 -11.86 24.96
C LEU A 189 -5.33 -11.62 25.78
N LEU A 190 -5.33 -10.56 26.61
CA LEU A 190 -6.41 -10.24 27.54
C LEU A 190 -7.66 -9.72 26.83
N ASP A 191 -7.45 -8.91 25.79
CA ASP A 191 -8.53 -8.34 24.97
C ASP A 191 -7.99 -7.80 23.64
N ALA A 192 -8.87 -7.70 22.62
CA ALA A 192 -8.57 -7.12 21.31
C ALA A 192 -9.78 -6.33 20.81
N LYS A 193 -9.73 -5.00 20.86
CA LYS A 193 -10.84 -4.11 20.50
C LYS A 193 -10.54 -3.29 19.26
N TYR A 194 -11.58 -2.98 18.48
CA TYR A 194 -11.49 -2.03 17.39
C TYR A 194 -11.27 -0.60 17.91
N ALA A 195 -10.34 0.10 17.31
CA ALA A 195 -10.02 1.50 17.55
C ALA A 195 -9.90 2.29 16.23
N ASN A 196 -10.44 1.72 15.13
CA ASN A 196 -10.78 2.36 13.85
C ASN A 196 -9.60 3.05 13.14
N TRP A 197 -8.34 2.65 13.42
CA TRP A 197 -7.12 3.35 12.99
C TRP A 197 -7.17 4.84 13.38
N ASN A 198 -7.80 5.13 14.52
CA ASN A 198 -8.04 6.48 14.99
C ASN A 198 -7.38 6.71 16.35
N ARG A 199 -6.67 7.82 16.48
CA ARG A 199 -5.91 8.19 17.67
C ARG A 199 -6.80 8.36 18.91
N ASP A 200 -7.94 9.05 18.76
CA ASP A 200 -8.82 9.35 19.88
C ASP A 200 -9.63 8.11 20.33
N ASP A 201 -9.99 7.23 19.38
CA ASP A 201 -10.62 5.96 19.73
C ASP A 201 -9.62 5.02 20.40
N ALA A 202 -8.37 4.97 19.93
CA ALA A 202 -7.30 4.21 20.57
C ALA A 202 -7.02 4.73 22.00
N PHE A 203 -7.04 6.03 22.21
CA PHE A 203 -6.93 6.62 23.54
C PHE A 203 -8.04 6.12 24.48
N LYS A 204 -9.31 6.15 24.04
CA LYS A 204 -10.46 5.68 24.83
C LYS A 204 -10.39 4.18 25.13
N VAL A 205 -10.09 3.35 24.11
CA VAL A 205 -9.93 1.90 24.27
C VAL A 205 -8.81 1.58 25.25
N THR A 206 -7.71 2.30 25.17
CA THR A 206 -6.59 2.12 26.10
C THR A 206 -6.96 2.50 27.52
N GLN A 207 -7.68 3.61 27.72
CA GLN A 207 -8.18 3.96 29.06
C GLN A 207 -9.07 2.84 29.66
N ASP A 208 -9.94 2.23 28.86
CA ASP A 208 -10.73 1.06 29.30
C ASP A 208 -9.83 -0.10 29.70
N TYR A 209 -8.81 -0.44 28.87
CA TYR A 209 -7.87 -1.50 29.20
C TYR A 209 -7.11 -1.22 30.51
N LEU A 210 -6.59 0.00 30.69
CA LEU A 210 -5.83 0.39 31.88
C LEU A 210 -6.70 0.37 33.15
N THR A 211 -8.01 0.54 33.02
CA THR A 211 -8.96 0.43 34.14
C THR A 211 -9.28 -1.03 34.47
N ARG A 212 -9.47 -1.88 33.44
CA ARG A 212 -9.88 -3.28 33.61
C ARG A 212 -8.72 -4.21 33.99
N PHE A 213 -7.52 -3.92 33.50
CA PHE A 213 -6.37 -4.79 33.66
C PHE A 213 -5.28 -4.09 34.47
N LYS A 214 -4.91 -4.71 35.59
CA LYS A 214 -3.87 -4.17 36.50
C LYS A 214 -2.46 -4.37 35.97
N ASP A 215 -2.24 -5.45 35.22
CA ASP A 215 -0.94 -5.84 34.69
C ASP A 215 -1.06 -6.04 33.18
N ILE A 216 -0.39 -5.17 32.41
CA ILE A 216 -0.28 -5.22 30.95
C ILE A 216 1.21 -5.09 30.62
N ASP A 217 1.81 -6.13 30.05
CA ASP A 217 3.23 -6.10 29.68
C ASP A 217 3.47 -5.46 28.31
N ALA A 218 2.54 -5.69 27.34
CA ALA A 218 2.66 -5.12 26.01
C ALA A 218 1.31 -4.72 25.42
N ILE A 219 1.35 -3.73 24.54
CA ILE A 219 0.21 -3.26 23.73
C ILE A 219 0.61 -3.29 22.27
N TRP A 220 -0.13 -4.03 21.46
CA TRP A 220 -0.06 -3.92 20.01
C TRP A 220 -1.16 -2.99 19.51
N ALA A 221 -0.78 -1.88 18.92
CA ALA A 221 -1.69 -1.00 18.17
C ALA A 221 -1.45 -1.25 16.68
N ALA A 222 -2.43 -1.81 15.96
CA ALA A 222 -2.25 -2.19 14.54
C ALA A 222 -2.17 -0.99 13.58
N ASP A 223 -1.68 0.15 14.07
CA ASP A 223 -1.45 1.41 13.37
C ASP A 223 -0.69 2.41 14.27
N ASP A 224 0.15 3.25 13.69
CA ASP A 224 0.97 4.22 14.43
C ASP A 224 0.17 5.39 15.01
N ASP A 225 -0.88 5.85 14.32
CA ASP A 225 -1.76 6.86 14.89
C ASP A 225 -2.45 6.34 16.16
N MET A 226 -2.86 5.06 16.15
CA MET A 226 -3.37 4.41 17.36
C MET A 226 -2.30 4.29 18.46
N ALA A 227 -1.05 3.97 18.10
CA ALA A 227 0.05 3.91 19.08
C ALA A 227 0.29 5.26 19.78
N VAL A 228 0.12 6.38 19.08
CA VAL A 228 0.16 7.72 19.70
C VAL A 228 -0.98 7.90 20.71
N GLY A 229 -2.18 7.42 20.40
CA GLY A 229 -3.32 7.41 21.33
C GLY A 229 -3.06 6.57 22.60
N VAL A 230 -2.45 5.39 22.40
CA VAL A 230 -2.01 4.48 23.48
C VAL A 230 -1.03 5.19 24.43
N LEU A 231 0.02 5.79 23.86
CA LEU A 231 1.04 6.53 24.64
C LEU A 231 0.40 7.60 25.52
N LYS A 232 -0.49 8.41 24.94
CA LYS A 232 -1.18 9.49 25.68
C LYS A 232 -2.04 8.93 26.83
N ALA A 233 -2.73 7.82 26.63
CA ALA A 233 -3.54 7.19 27.67
C ALA A 233 -2.68 6.65 28.83
N ILE A 234 -1.55 6.02 28.52
CA ILE A 234 -0.60 5.50 29.51
C ILE A 234 0.00 6.64 30.34
N GLU A 235 0.41 7.74 29.68
CA GLU A 235 0.95 8.92 30.37
C GLU A 235 -0.07 9.55 31.33
N GLN A 236 -1.33 9.69 30.88
CA GLN A 236 -2.40 10.22 31.71
C GLN A 236 -2.70 9.34 32.92
N ALA A 237 -2.70 8.03 32.73
CA ALA A 237 -2.93 7.05 33.78
C ALA A 237 -1.71 6.83 34.69
N LYS A 238 -0.55 7.40 34.34
CA LYS A 238 0.75 7.23 35.04
C LYS A 238 1.13 5.76 35.26
N ARG A 239 0.80 4.88 34.28
CA ARG A 239 1.12 3.45 34.31
C ARG A 239 2.57 3.22 33.90
N ASN A 240 3.26 2.34 34.64
CA ASN A 240 4.68 2.04 34.44
C ASN A 240 4.96 0.54 34.22
N ASP A 241 3.93 -0.29 34.16
CA ASP A 241 4.02 -1.74 33.96
C ASP A 241 4.20 -2.11 32.48
N ILE A 242 3.72 -1.26 31.54
CA ILE A 242 3.78 -1.52 30.11
C ILE A 242 5.22 -1.40 29.62
N LYS A 243 5.79 -2.52 29.16
CA LYS A 243 7.19 -2.64 28.71
C LYS A 243 7.33 -2.42 27.20
N ILE A 244 6.29 -2.77 26.43
CA ILE A 244 6.31 -2.73 24.97
C ILE A 244 5.05 -2.05 24.44
N ILE A 245 5.26 -1.10 23.54
CA ILE A 245 4.22 -0.53 22.69
C ILE A 245 4.68 -0.76 21.25
N PHE A 246 3.93 -1.56 20.51
CA PHE A 246 4.24 -1.87 19.11
C PHE A 246 3.18 -1.22 18.23
N GLY A 247 3.61 -0.38 17.30
CA GLY A 247 2.75 0.32 16.36
C GLY A 247 2.51 -0.48 15.09
N GLY A 248 2.48 0.21 13.96
CA GLY A 248 2.38 -0.38 12.65
C GLY A 248 2.29 0.66 11.55
N ALA A 249 2.82 0.29 10.39
CA ALA A 249 2.86 1.00 9.13
C ALA A 249 4.10 1.88 8.89
N GLY A 250 4.91 2.21 9.87
CA GLY A 250 6.15 2.96 9.68
C GLY A 250 5.93 4.46 9.50
N ALA A 251 5.04 5.06 10.30
CA ALA A 251 4.83 6.51 10.28
C ALA A 251 6.11 7.24 10.71
N LYS A 252 6.38 8.35 10.04
CA LYS A 252 7.59 9.18 10.24
C LYS A 252 7.92 9.46 11.70
N GLY A 253 6.90 9.78 12.50
CA GLY A 253 7.07 10.04 13.94
C GLY A 253 7.51 8.82 14.72
N MET A 254 6.92 7.65 14.42
CA MET A 254 7.26 6.38 15.06
C MET A 254 8.66 5.92 14.65
N VAL A 255 8.97 5.93 13.36
CA VAL A 255 10.30 5.61 12.84
C VAL A 255 11.36 6.50 13.47
N LYS A 256 11.08 7.81 13.60
CA LYS A 256 12.01 8.73 14.26
C LYS A 256 12.19 8.40 15.75
N THR A 257 11.15 8.01 16.45
CA THR A 257 11.22 7.60 17.87
C THR A 257 12.14 6.38 18.02
N ILE A 258 12.03 5.40 17.12
CA ILE A 258 12.91 4.21 17.09
C ILE A 258 14.37 4.61 16.82
N MET A 259 14.60 5.48 15.82
CA MET A 259 15.95 5.98 15.48
C MET A 259 16.61 6.68 16.66
N ASP A 260 15.85 7.56 17.33
CA ASP A 260 16.35 8.36 18.46
C ASP A 260 16.49 7.51 19.74
N GLY A 261 15.74 6.41 19.89
CA GLY A 261 15.71 5.58 21.09
C GLY A 261 15.20 6.30 22.34
N LYS A 262 14.34 7.32 22.16
CA LYS A 262 13.85 8.18 23.25
C LYS A 262 12.87 7.47 24.19
N ASP A 263 12.00 6.64 23.64
CA ASP A 263 11.07 5.81 24.41
C ASP A 263 11.47 4.34 24.27
N LYS A 264 11.96 3.76 25.35
CA LYS A 264 12.43 2.36 25.35
C LYS A 264 11.31 1.35 25.15
N ARG A 265 10.05 1.75 25.35
CA ARG A 265 8.89 0.88 25.09
C ARG A 265 8.63 0.71 23.60
N ILE A 266 9.12 1.64 22.77
CA ILE A 266 9.00 1.65 21.31
C ILE A 266 10.36 1.28 20.73
N GLY A 267 10.65 -0.02 20.74
CA GLY A 267 11.92 -0.54 20.20
C GLY A 267 11.86 -0.96 18.74
N ALA A 268 10.67 -1.14 18.20
CA ALA A 268 10.45 -1.61 16.84
C ALA A 268 9.06 -1.22 16.32
N ASP A 269 8.89 -1.40 15.01
CA ASP A 269 7.64 -1.22 14.27
C ASP A 269 7.58 -2.23 13.11
N VAL A 270 6.45 -2.29 12.41
CA VAL A 270 6.30 -3.09 11.19
C VAL A 270 5.97 -2.18 10.00
N SER A 271 6.67 -2.39 8.88
CA SER A 271 6.44 -1.57 7.69
C SER A 271 5.13 -1.93 6.98
N TYR A 272 4.36 -0.91 6.62
CA TYR A 272 3.25 -0.94 5.66
C TYR A 272 3.13 0.46 5.06
N SER A 273 4.18 0.88 4.36
CA SER A 273 4.33 2.26 3.94
C SER A 273 3.28 2.67 2.91
N PRO A 274 2.61 3.83 3.05
CA PRO A 274 1.72 4.36 2.03
C PRO A 274 2.43 4.60 0.68
N LYS A 275 3.77 4.51 0.64
CA LYS A 275 4.56 4.53 -0.60
C LYS A 275 4.18 3.40 -1.56
N PHE A 276 3.55 2.32 -1.10
CA PHE A 276 3.11 1.24 -2.00
C PHE A 276 2.18 1.72 -3.12
N ILE A 277 1.45 2.84 -2.93
CA ILE A 277 0.64 3.43 -4.01
C ILE A 277 1.53 3.98 -5.14
N TYR A 278 2.67 4.59 -4.80
CA TYR A 278 3.68 5.00 -5.78
C TYR A 278 4.18 3.80 -6.58
N ASP A 279 4.50 2.73 -5.88
CA ASP A 279 5.03 1.52 -6.50
C ASP A 279 3.97 0.85 -7.40
N ALA A 280 2.70 0.79 -6.99
CA ALA A 280 1.60 0.28 -7.79
C ALA A 280 1.35 1.12 -9.07
N ILE A 281 1.37 2.46 -8.95
CA ILE A 281 1.24 3.38 -10.08
C ILE A 281 2.40 3.16 -11.06
N LYS A 282 3.64 3.09 -10.55
CA LYS A 282 4.84 2.87 -11.34
C LYS A 282 4.78 1.53 -12.08
N LEU A 283 4.53 0.43 -11.35
CA LEU A 283 4.41 -0.90 -11.95
C LEU A 283 3.37 -0.94 -13.07
N THR A 284 2.18 -0.36 -12.82
CA THR A 284 1.10 -0.33 -13.81
C THR A 284 1.49 0.51 -15.02
N ALA A 285 2.04 1.70 -14.82
CA ALA A 285 2.46 2.59 -15.90
C ALA A 285 3.54 1.94 -16.78
N GLU A 286 4.61 1.42 -16.16
CA GLU A 286 5.74 0.80 -16.88
C GLU A 286 5.32 -0.46 -17.64
N ALA A 287 4.46 -1.30 -17.07
CA ALA A 287 3.91 -2.47 -17.76
C ALA A 287 3.06 -2.06 -18.97
N ARG A 288 2.17 -1.04 -18.80
CA ARG A 288 1.31 -0.59 -19.90
C ARG A 288 2.08 0.12 -21.00
N LEU A 289 3.12 0.88 -20.67
CA LEU A 289 4.02 1.50 -21.66
C LEU A 289 4.73 0.46 -22.54
N LYS A 290 4.99 -0.74 -22.01
CA LYS A 290 5.58 -1.87 -22.73
C LYS A 290 4.53 -2.79 -23.41
N GLY A 291 3.23 -2.52 -23.24
CA GLY A 291 2.17 -3.43 -23.68
C GLY A 291 2.06 -4.73 -22.86
N GLU A 292 2.70 -4.77 -21.69
CA GLU A 292 2.76 -5.94 -20.80
C GLU A 292 1.62 -5.93 -19.77
N LYS A 293 1.39 -7.07 -19.12
CA LYS A 293 0.51 -7.22 -17.97
C LYS A 293 1.32 -7.46 -16.71
N LEU A 294 0.83 -6.97 -15.59
CA LEU A 294 1.38 -7.32 -14.30
C LEU A 294 1.04 -8.77 -13.91
N PRO A 295 1.79 -9.38 -12.99
CA PRO A 295 1.33 -10.58 -12.29
C PRO A 295 -0.06 -10.34 -11.67
N ALA A 296 -0.89 -11.39 -11.62
CA ALA A 296 -2.24 -11.29 -11.06
C ALA A 296 -2.25 -10.74 -9.62
N THR A 297 -1.19 -11.04 -8.86
CA THR A 297 -0.99 -10.53 -7.49
C THR A 297 0.47 -10.15 -7.28
N THR A 298 0.70 -8.96 -6.72
CA THR A 298 2.01 -8.47 -6.27
C THR A 298 1.89 -8.08 -4.81
N ILE A 299 2.60 -8.78 -3.94
CA ILE A 299 2.65 -8.50 -2.50
C ILE A 299 3.94 -7.76 -2.18
N ILE A 300 3.81 -6.57 -1.58
CA ILE A 300 4.93 -5.77 -1.09
C ILE A 300 5.22 -6.23 0.34
N PRO A 301 6.44 -6.72 0.63
CA PRO A 301 6.75 -7.27 1.94
C PRO A 301 6.59 -6.26 3.07
N SER A 302 5.98 -6.70 4.17
CA SER A 302 6.09 -6.03 5.46
C SER A 302 7.31 -6.57 6.20
N VAL A 303 8.12 -5.69 6.78
CA VAL A 303 9.35 -6.05 7.48
C VAL A 303 9.41 -5.38 8.84
N LEU A 304 10.15 -5.99 9.77
CA LEU A 304 10.44 -5.40 11.08
C LEU A 304 11.34 -4.19 10.91
N ILE A 305 10.88 -3.04 11.41
CA ILE A 305 11.66 -1.82 11.50
C ILE A 305 12.30 -1.78 12.90
N THR A 306 13.60 -1.71 12.94
CA THR A 306 14.39 -1.55 14.17
C THR A 306 15.34 -0.37 14.03
N LYS A 307 16.09 -0.06 15.07
CA LYS A 307 17.07 1.03 15.04
C LYS A 307 18.09 0.87 13.92
N GLU A 308 18.45 -0.36 13.55
CA GLU A 308 19.45 -0.69 12.55
C GLU A 308 19.02 -0.30 11.14
N ASN A 309 17.73 -0.47 10.80
CA ASN A 309 17.21 -0.22 9.45
C ASN A 309 16.18 0.93 9.37
N ALA A 310 15.85 1.59 10.48
CA ALA A 310 14.83 2.63 10.51
C ALA A 310 15.09 3.80 9.53
N LYS A 311 16.36 4.08 9.19
CA LYS A 311 16.71 5.11 8.20
C LYS A 311 16.12 4.85 6.82
N ASP A 312 15.95 3.59 6.43
CA ASP A 312 15.43 3.19 5.12
C ASP A 312 13.92 3.44 5.02
N PHE A 313 13.25 3.60 6.18
CA PHE A 313 11.81 3.85 6.30
C PHE A 313 11.48 5.29 6.72
N TYR A 314 12.49 6.15 6.92
CA TYR A 314 12.29 7.53 7.32
C TYR A 314 12.16 8.45 6.11
N PHE A 315 10.95 8.90 5.82
CA PHE A 315 10.63 9.82 4.73
C PHE A 315 10.27 11.21 5.27
N PRO A 316 11.23 12.12 5.47
CA PRO A 316 11.00 13.39 6.17
C PRO A 316 9.98 14.31 5.48
N ASN A 317 9.84 14.20 4.17
CA ASN A 317 8.91 15.01 3.36
C ASN A 317 7.53 14.38 3.24
N SER A 318 7.33 13.13 3.64
CA SER A 318 6.01 12.51 3.68
C SER A 318 5.18 13.05 4.85
N PRO A 319 3.87 13.24 4.71
CA PRO A 319 3.00 13.57 5.84
C PRO A 319 2.80 12.42 6.82
N PHE A 320 3.14 11.18 6.36
CA PHE A 320 3.07 9.94 7.14
C PHE A 320 4.45 9.47 7.52
#